data_09ec740a01b4f45998232ff1c88216ba
#
_entry.id   09ec740a01b4f45998232ff1c88216ba
#
_cell.length_a   1.000
_cell.length_b   1.000
_cell.length_c   1.000
_cell.angle_alpha   90.00
_cell.angle_beta   90.00
_cell.angle_gamma   90.00
#
_symmetry.space_group_name_H-M   'P 1'
#
loop_
_entity.id
_entity.type
_entity.pdbx_description
1 polymer ?
#
loop_
_entity_poly.entity_id
_entity_poly.type
_entity_poly.pdbx_seq_one_letter_code
_entity_poly.pdbx_strand_id
1 'polypeptide(L)'
;MGNSVNDTLALIKNIDATTTQFVNEWHNDLPYVIANTSGSTGIPKPIKLTKSDIIKSAEATCRYFNINNSSTLVLPLSTNYIAGKMMVVRAIVSGANLWIETPSNRPLNMNYGEIDLLPI
;
A
#
# COMPACT_ATOMS: atom_id res chain seq x y z
N MET A 1 -0.26 16.52 -6.09
CA MET A 1 -1.12 15.39 -6.00
C MET A 1 -2.48 15.65 -5.40
N GLY A 2 -2.64 16.49 -4.46
CA GLY A 2 -3.93 16.90 -3.95
C GLY A 2 -4.84 15.77 -3.45
N ASN A 3 -4.27 14.60 -3.17
CA ASN A 3 -5.08 13.46 -2.75
C ASN A 3 -5.52 13.65 -1.32
N SER A 4 -6.80 13.45 -1.09
CA SER A 4 -7.37 13.42 0.24
C SER A 4 -7.54 11.97 0.69
N VAL A 5 -7.94 11.79 1.94
CA VAL A 5 -8.31 10.46 2.45
C VAL A 5 -9.38 9.85 1.54
N ASN A 6 -10.40 10.62 1.18
CA ASN A 6 -11.49 10.11 0.35
C ASN A 6 -11.00 9.69 -1.04
N ASP A 7 -10.09 10.46 -1.63
CA ASP A 7 -9.52 10.12 -2.94
C ASP A 7 -8.77 8.80 -2.87
N THR A 8 -8.00 8.60 -1.81
CA THR A 8 -7.26 7.36 -1.61
C THR A 8 -8.21 6.19 -1.38
N LEU A 9 -9.22 6.36 -0.54
CA LEU A 9 -10.18 5.28 -0.27
C LEU A 9 -10.92 4.85 -1.54
N ALA A 10 -11.14 5.77 -2.46
CA ALA A 10 -11.80 5.44 -3.72
C ALA A 10 -10.98 4.49 -4.60
N LEU A 11 -9.66 4.45 -4.41
CA LEU A 11 -8.78 3.57 -5.18
C LEU A 11 -8.73 2.14 -4.62
N ILE A 12 -9.16 1.94 -3.37
CA ILE A 12 -8.94 0.69 -2.65
C ILE A 12 -10.23 -0.11 -2.58
N LYS A 13 -10.16 -1.36 -3.06
CA LYS A 13 -11.29 -2.30 -3.01
C LYS A 13 -11.07 -3.27 -1.86
N ASN A 14 -12.15 -3.62 -1.18
CA ASN A 14 -12.14 -4.58 -0.07
C ASN A 14 -11.23 -4.13 1.08
N ILE A 15 -11.28 -2.85 1.41
CA ILE A 15 -10.40 -2.26 2.41
C ILE A 15 -10.68 -2.83 3.79
N ASP A 16 -9.63 -3.07 4.56
CA ASP A 16 -9.74 -3.53 5.94
C ASP A 16 -9.42 -2.40 6.92
N ALA A 17 -9.58 -2.70 8.22
CA ALA A 17 -9.41 -1.69 9.26
C ALA A 17 -7.97 -1.18 9.35
N THR A 18 -6.98 -2.08 9.22
CA THR A 18 -5.58 -1.67 9.30
C THR A 18 -5.19 -0.78 8.14
N THR A 19 -5.72 -1.06 6.94
CA THR A 19 -5.46 -0.22 5.78
C THR A 19 -6.12 1.14 5.92
N THR A 20 -7.35 1.19 6.43
CA THR A 20 -8.03 2.46 6.69
C THR A 20 -7.22 3.30 7.68
N GLN A 21 -6.72 2.68 8.74
CA GLN A 21 -5.90 3.37 9.71
C GLN A 21 -4.63 3.93 9.08
N PHE A 22 -3.97 3.15 8.24
CA PHE A 22 -2.77 3.61 7.55
C PHE A 22 -3.07 4.78 6.60
N VAL A 23 -4.19 4.73 5.88
CA VAL A 23 -4.57 5.84 5.00
C VAL A 23 -4.73 7.13 5.80
N ASN A 24 -5.35 7.06 6.97
CA ASN A 24 -5.48 8.22 7.83
C ASN A 24 -4.13 8.73 8.32
N GLU A 25 -3.22 7.83 8.69
CA GLU A 25 -1.86 8.21 9.07
C GLU A 25 -1.10 8.85 7.91
N TRP A 26 -1.27 8.31 6.72
CA TRP A 26 -0.58 8.85 5.54
C TRP A 26 -0.99 10.29 5.26
N HIS A 27 -2.26 10.61 5.48
CA HIS A 27 -2.78 11.95 5.18
C HIS A 27 -2.76 12.90 6.37
N ASN A 28 -2.17 12.49 7.51
CA ASN A 28 -2.02 13.39 8.64
C ASN A 28 -0.90 14.42 8.36
N ASP A 29 -0.71 15.35 9.28
CA ASP A 29 0.24 16.45 9.10
C ASP A 29 1.68 16.09 9.44
N LEU A 30 1.95 14.88 9.89
CA LEU A 30 3.29 14.47 10.26
C LEU A 30 4.10 14.13 9.02
N PRO A 31 5.42 14.40 9.03
CA PRO A 31 6.26 14.10 7.85
C PRO A 31 6.71 12.65 7.79
N TYR A 32 6.23 11.79 8.67
CA TYR A 32 6.64 10.40 8.74
C TYR A 32 5.46 9.50 9.10
N VAL A 33 5.65 8.20 8.90
CA VAL A 33 4.75 7.16 9.42
C VAL A 33 5.57 6.17 10.22
N ILE A 34 4.90 5.46 11.13
CA ILE A 34 5.53 4.40 11.91
C ILE A 34 5.18 3.07 11.26
N ALA A 35 6.19 2.26 10.99
CA ALA A 35 6.02 0.92 10.46
C ALA A 35 6.69 -0.08 11.38
N ASN A 36 6.19 -1.30 11.40
CA ASN A 36 6.78 -2.36 12.17
C ASN A 36 7.57 -3.29 11.26
N THR A 37 8.77 -3.67 11.70
CA THR A 37 9.53 -4.69 10.99
C THR A 37 9.04 -6.06 11.43
N SER A 38 9.06 -7.03 10.52
CA SER A 38 8.69 -8.40 10.86
C SER A 38 9.77 -9.16 11.61
N GLY A 39 11.00 -8.65 11.65
CA GLY A 39 12.13 -9.13 12.41
C GLY A 39 12.32 -10.64 12.54
N SER A 40 13.57 -11.10 12.49
CA SER A 40 13.88 -12.51 12.64
C SER A 40 13.65 -13.02 14.08
N THR A 41 13.51 -12.13 15.04
CA THR A 41 13.27 -12.49 16.45
C THR A 41 11.79 -12.68 16.76
N GLY A 42 10.90 -12.41 15.80
CA GLY A 42 9.48 -12.52 16.02
C GLY A 42 8.85 -11.33 16.74
N ILE A 43 9.65 -10.42 17.28
CA ILE A 43 9.14 -9.22 17.94
C ILE A 43 9.22 -8.06 16.99
N PRO A 44 8.06 -7.49 16.57
CA PRO A 44 8.08 -6.34 15.67
C PRO A 44 8.74 -5.14 16.33
N LYS A 45 9.57 -4.45 15.58
CA LYS A 45 10.17 -3.20 16.03
C LYS A 45 9.57 -2.04 15.27
N PRO A 46 9.08 -1.00 15.98
CA PRO A 46 8.60 0.18 15.28
C PRO A 46 9.77 0.97 14.70
N ILE A 47 9.63 1.39 13.46
CA ILE A 47 10.61 2.27 12.83
C ILE A 47 9.88 3.46 12.22
N LYS A 48 10.59 4.58 12.18
CA LYS A 48 10.05 5.81 11.61
C LYS A 48 10.53 5.94 10.17
N LEU A 49 9.59 6.08 9.25
CA LEU A 49 9.87 6.23 7.83
C LEU A 49 9.37 7.59 7.37
N THR A 50 10.22 8.37 6.72
CA THR A 50 9.80 9.67 6.22
C THR A 50 8.91 9.49 5.00
N LYS A 51 7.85 10.28 4.93
CA LYS A 51 6.90 10.19 3.81
C LYS A 51 7.58 10.51 2.49
N SER A 52 8.52 11.48 2.48
CA SER A 52 9.21 11.84 1.25
C SER A 52 10.05 10.69 0.71
N ASP A 53 10.71 9.92 1.57
CA ASP A 53 11.48 8.77 1.14
C ASP A 53 10.59 7.66 0.61
N ILE A 54 9.44 7.45 1.27
CA ILE A 54 8.47 6.46 0.82
C ILE A 54 7.92 6.83 -0.56
N ILE A 55 7.61 8.10 -0.77
CA ILE A 55 7.12 8.58 -2.06
C ILE A 55 8.15 8.34 -3.16
N LYS A 56 9.41 8.66 -2.90
CA LYS A 56 10.47 8.45 -3.89
C LYS A 56 10.61 6.99 -4.26
N SER A 57 10.55 6.10 -3.27
CA SER A 57 10.62 4.67 -3.50
C SER A 57 9.42 4.19 -4.31
N ALA A 58 8.23 4.65 -3.96
CA ALA A 58 7.01 4.27 -4.66
C ALA A 58 7.02 4.76 -6.11
N GLU A 59 7.47 6.00 -6.33
CA GLU A 59 7.56 6.54 -7.68
C GLU A 59 8.56 5.76 -8.53
N ALA A 60 9.69 5.38 -7.96
CA ALA A 60 10.69 4.58 -8.68
C ALA A 60 10.11 3.23 -9.10
N THR A 61 9.39 2.56 -8.20
CA THR A 61 8.75 1.28 -8.51
C THR A 61 7.71 1.44 -9.60
N CYS A 62 6.88 2.48 -9.51
CA CYS A 62 5.84 2.72 -10.50
C CYS A 62 6.44 2.99 -11.88
N ARG A 63 7.54 3.71 -11.95
CA ARG A 63 8.24 3.93 -13.22
C ARG A 63 8.80 2.64 -13.77
N TYR A 64 9.42 1.83 -12.92
CA TYR A 64 10.06 0.60 -13.34
C TYR A 64 9.05 -0.38 -13.94
N PHE A 65 7.88 -0.49 -13.32
CA PHE A 65 6.84 -1.43 -13.77
C PHE A 65 5.77 -0.79 -14.63
N ASN A 66 5.92 0.48 -14.99
CA ASN A 66 4.94 1.19 -15.81
C ASN A 66 3.55 1.23 -15.17
N ILE A 67 3.50 1.43 -13.88
CA ILE A 67 2.24 1.48 -13.13
C ILE A 67 1.63 2.88 -13.26
N ASN A 68 0.35 2.94 -13.60
CA ASN A 68 -0.37 4.20 -13.77
C ASN A 68 -1.82 4.04 -13.31
N ASN A 69 -2.67 5.02 -13.59
CA ASN A 69 -4.05 5.02 -13.12
C ASN A 69 -4.92 3.96 -13.77
N SER A 70 -4.42 3.27 -14.80
CA SER A 70 -5.12 2.13 -15.39
C SER A 70 -4.68 0.80 -14.80
N SER A 71 -3.69 0.82 -13.92
CA SER A 71 -3.12 -0.40 -13.36
C SER A 71 -3.95 -0.95 -12.23
N THR A 72 -3.79 -2.26 -11.98
CA THR A 72 -4.42 -2.94 -10.84
C THR A 72 -3.33 -3.58 -10.00
N LEU A 73 -3.33 -3.25 -8.72
CA LEU A 73 -2.39 -3.80 -7.75
C LEU A 73 -3.15 -4.69 -6.78
N VAL A 74 -2.54 -5.79 -6.35
CA VAL A 74 -3.15 -6.72 -5.40
C VAL A 74 -2.27 -6.82 -4.18
N LEU A 75 -2.87 -6.70 -2.99
CA LEU A 75 -2.16 -6.74 -1.72
C LEU A 75 -2.64 -7.93 -0.89
N PRO A 76 -1.87 -9.03 -0.85
CA PRO A 76 -2.22 -10.18 -0.03
C PRO A 76 -1.61 -10.13 1.37
N LEU A 77 -0.95 -9.04 1.72
CA LEU A 77 -0.27 -8.86 3.00
C LEU A 77 -0.96 -7.80 3.83
N SER A 78 -0.75 -7.85 5.15
CA SER A 78 -1.28 -6.83 6.04
C SER A 78 -0.54 -5.51 5.86
N THR A 79 -1.28 -4.39 5.97
CA THR A 79 -0.69 -3.06 5.98
C THR A 79 -0.02 -2.73 7.31
N ASN A 80 -0.02 -3.65 8.27
CA ASN A 80 0.82 -3.51 9.46
C ASN A 80 2.31 -3.59 9.11
N TYR A 81 2.66 -4.23 8.00
CA TYR A 81 4.04 -4.39 7.58
C TYR A 81 4.42 -3.37 6.51
N ILE A 82 5.73 -3.11 6.40
CA ILE A 82 6.25 -2.13 5.46
C ILE A 82 5.83 -2.46 4.03
N ALA A 83 5.91 -3.74 3.64
CA ALA A 83 5.56 -4.14 2.27
C ALA A 83 4.11 -3.79 1.94
N GLY A 84 3.20 -4.00 2.91
CA GLY A 84 1.80 -3.63 2.70
C GLY A 84 1.59 -2.14 2.60
N LYS A 85 2.26 -1.38 3.46
CA LYS A 85 2.18 0.08 3.42
C LYS A 85 2.70 0.63 2.09
N MET A 86 3.80 0.06 1.58
CA MET A 86 4.38 0.50 0.31
C MET A 86 3.41 0.29 -0.84
N MET A 87 2.65 -0.81 -0.84
CA MET A 87 1.67 -1.05 -1.89
C MET A 87 0.58 0.03 -1.89
N VAL A 88 0.13 0.44 -0.71
CA VAL A 88 -0.86 1.52 -0.60
C VAL A 88 -0.29 2.81 -1.19
N VAL A 89 0.95 3.15 -0.85
CA VAL A 89 1.57 4.38 -1.35
C VAL A 89 1.77 4.33 -2.85
N ARG A 90 2.14 3.17 -3.40
CA ARG A 90 2.26 3.01 -4.85
C ARG A 90 0.93 3.28 -5.54
N ALA A 91 -0.18 2.82 -4.98
CA ALA A 91 -1.50 3.13 -5.50
C ALA A 91 -1.77 4.64 -5.43
N ILE A 92 -1.42 5.27 -4.32
CA ILE A 92 -1.64 6.71 -4.14
C ILE A 92 -0.88 7.53 -5.19
N VAL A 93 0.41 7.25 -5.36
CA VAL A 93 1.22 8.07 -6.26
C VAL A 93 0.94 7.82 -7.73
N SER A 94 0.45 6.62 -8.08
CA SER A 94 0.16 6.26 -9.47
C SER A 94 -1.31 6.45 -9.85
N GLY A 95 -2.19 6.51 -8.88
CA GLY A 95 -3.63 6.49 -9.12
C GLY A 95 -4.18 5.12 -9.46
N ALA A 96 -3.40 4.07 -9.28
CA ALA A 96 -3.80 2.71 -9.60
C ALA A 96 -4.87 2.20 -8.63
N ASN A 97 -5.66 1.23 -9.09
CA ASN A 97 -6.60 0.52 -8.23
C ASN A 97 -5.85 -0.48 -7.36
N LEU A 98 -6.26 -0.60 -6.11
CA LEU A 98 -5.65 -1.53 -5.16
C LEU A 98 -6.73 -2.46 -4.61
N TRP A 99 -6.49 -3.77 -4.70
CA TRP A 99 -7.35 -4.78 -4.13
C TRP A 99 -6.69 -5.35 -2.89
N ILE A 100 -7.41 -5.30 -1.77
CA ILE A 100 -6.94 -5.90 -0.52
C ILE A 100 -7.43 -7.34 -0.46
N GLU A 101 -6.51 -8.27 -0.24
CA GLU A 101 -6.81 -9.69 -0.14
C GLU A 101 -6.52 -10.13 1.28
N THR A 102 -7.47 -10.81 1.92
CA THR A 102 -7.21 -11.31 3.27
C THR A 102 -6.33 -12.55 3.20
N PRO A 103 -5.46 -12.76 4.22
CA PRO A 103 -4.58 -13.93 4.21
C PRO A 103 -5.32 -15.27 4.19
N SER A 104 -6.56 -15.32 4.65
CA SER A 104 -7.36 -16.56 4.64
C SER A 104 -7.89 -16.89 3.26
N ASN A 105 -7.95 -15.92 2.35
CA ASN A 105 -8.36 -16.15 0.97
C ASN A 105 -7.15 -16.53 0.15
N ARG A 106 -7.38 -17.36 -0.86
CA ARG A 106 -6.30 -17.70 -1.77
C ARG A 106 -6.12 -16.58 -2.78
N PRO A 107 -4.98 -15.92 -2.80
CA PRO A 107 -4.72 -14.87 -3.78
C PRO A 107 -4.87 -15.43 -5.19
N LEU A 108 -5.31 -14.61 -6.10
CA LEU A 108 -5.49 -14.96 -7.50
C LEU A 108 -6.62 -15.93 -7.75
N ASN A 109 -7.39 -16.27 -6.72
CA ASN A 109 -8.57 -17.12 -6.87
C ASN A 109 -9.77 -16.33 -7.35
N MET A 110 -9.72 -15.03 -7.24
CA MET A 110 -10.74 -14.12 -7.71
C MET A 110 -10.32 -13.56 -9.07
N ASN A 111 -11.30 -13.16 -9.85
CA ASN A 111 -11.01 -12.55 -11.12
C ASN A 111 -10.76 -11.05 -10.91
N TYR A 112 -9.51 -10.66 -10.87
CA TYR A 112 -9.11 -9.26 -10.77
C TYR A 112 -8.96 -8.60 -12.13
N GLY A 113 -9.10 -9.36 -13.21
CA GLY A 113 -8.70 -8.89 -14.51
C GLY A 113 -7.18 -8.94 -14.63
N GLU A 114 -6.62 -7.91 -15.22
CA GLU A 114 -5.17 -7.85 -15.39
C GLU A 114 -4.51 -7.38 -14.10
N ILE A 115 -3.57 -8.18 -13.58
CA ILE A 115 -2.83 -7.85 -12.36
C ILE A 115 -1.46 -7.34 -12.77
N ASP A 116 -1.13 -6.12 -12.33
CA ASP A 116 0.11 -5.45 -12.71
C ASP A 116 1.21 -5.60 -11.69
N LEU A 117 0.88 -5.83 -10.42
CA LEU A 117 1.90 -5.96 -9.38
C LEU A 117 1.35 -6.68 -8.16
N LEU A 118 2.13 -7.66 -7.69
CA LEU A 118 1.92 -8.33 -6.41
C LEU A 118 3.17 -8.14 -5.57
N PRO A 119 3.05 -7.90 -4.25
CA PRO A 119 4.21 -7.92 -3.38
C PRO A 119 4.72 -9.35 -3.23
N ILE A 120 6.01 -9.49 -3.19
CA ILE A 120 6.64 -10.80 -3.07
C ILE A 120 7.27 -10.93 -1.69
#